data_ec1e3e7596a3f77107ed0af2c12507c2
#
_entry.id   ec1e3e7596a3f77107ed0af2c12507c2
#
_cell.length_a   1.000
_cell.length_b   1.000
_cell.length_c   1.000
_cell.angle_alpha   90.00
_cell.angle_beta   90.00
_cell.angle_gamma   90.00
#
_symmetry.space_group_name_H-M   'P 1'
#
loop_
_entity.id
_entity.type
_entity.pdbx_description
1 polymer ?
#
loop_
_entity_poly.entity_id
_entity_poly.type
_entity_poly.pdbx_seq_one_letter_code
_entity_poly.pdbx_strand_id
1 'polypeptide(L)'
;MKLRVLAVTIASTLAVSSSAWAMSEQEENHPIQAAQTLVVNSPVMEVDAVLGEIGADRVADLDFFTFYGNAGDVVTLDIDGGYGGSQNVDTIIAVFDGDYNVLRMNDDSPVDEGSTSSVDSRVDNFVLPASGYYTVGVSNFPRYFRNGGGVSFASYVANGDYRLLISGVSPSMMQINIDVKPGNKDDWAPINPKSRGKIPVAILSSGSFDAMAVDFDTLTFGATGDEDSLSHCNKQGKDVNGDGLLDRLCHFNNQDAGFNNESLEGIMRGRTAMGTVFEGRGFLKVVPGKKSER
;
A
#
# COMPACT_ATOMS: atom_id res chain seq x y z
N MET A 1 -27.65 29.55 -45.88
CA MET A 1 -26.91 29.89 -44.66
C MET A 1 -27.15 28.76 -43.64
N LYS A 2 -26.23 27.80 -43.50
CA LYS A 2 -26.39 26.63 -42.61
C LYS A 2 -25.63 26.92 -41.32
N LEU A 3 -26.39 27.06 -40.23
CA LEU A 3 -25.83 27.23 -38.86
C LEU A 3 -25.23 25.90 -38.42
N ARG A 4 -23.93 25.86 -38.12
CA ARG A 4 -23.25 24.74 -37.46
C ARG A 4 -23.30 25.00 -35.97
N VAL A 5 -24.03 24.16 -35.27
CA VAL A 5 -24.02 24.08 -33.80
C VAL A 5 -22.76 23.31 -33.39
N LEU A 6 -21.88 24.00 -32.67
CA LEU A 6 -20.69 23.41 -32.07
C LEU A 6 -21.09 22.81 -30.69
N ALA A 7 -21.13 21.52 -30.59
CA ALA A 7 -21.34 20.84 -29.31
C ALA A 7 -20.03 20.91 -28.49
N VAL A 8 -20.02 21.66 -27.41
CA VAL A 8 -18.96 21.68 -26.42
C VAL A 8 -19.25 20.54 -25.44
N THR A 9 -18.51 19.46 -25.54
CA THR A 9 -18.54 18.37 -24.55
C THR A 9 -17.67 18.81 -23.36
N ILE A 10 -18.33 19.17 -22.25
CA ILE A 10 -17.66 19.38 -20.96
C ILE A 10 -17.41 17.99 -20.36
N ALA A 11 -16.17 17.55 -20.43
CA ALA A 11 -15.71 16.38 -19.65
C ALA A 11 -15.62 16.81 -18.18
N SER A 12 -16.62 16.46 -17.38
CA SER A 12 -16.54 16.57 -15.93
C SER A 12 -15.63 15.44 -15.42
N THR A 13 -14.38 15.76 -15.11
CA THR A 13 -13.53 14.92 -14.29
C THR A 13 -14.14 14.89 -12.88
N LEU A 14 -14.80 13.79 -12.54
CA LEU A 14 -15.10 13.46 -11.16
C LEU A 14 -13.76 13.23 -10.46
N ALA A 15 -13.30 14.20 -9.69
CA ALA A 15 -12.29 13.98 -8.69
C ALA A 15 -12.94 13.07 -7.62
N VAL A 16 -12.57 11.79 -7.63
CA VAL A 16 -12.86 10.90 -6.51
C VAL A 16 -11.91 11.34 -5.39
N SER A 17 -12.39 12.17 -4.49
CA SER A 17 -11.73 12.41 -3.22
C SER A 17 -11.86 11.12 -2.39
N SER A 18 -10.91 10.20 -2.52
CA SER A 18 -10.69 9.21 -1.48
C SER A 18 -10.17 9.98 -0.27
N SER A 19 -11.02 10.26 0.69
CA SER A 19 -10.57 10.66 2.02
C SER A 19 -9.84 9.45 2.61
N ALA A 20 -8.53 9.36 2.35
CA ALA A 20 -7.68 8.52 3.16
C ALA A 20 -7.79 9.09 4.59
N TRP A 21 -8.19 8.27 5.55
CA TRP A 21 -8.13 8.67 6.95
C TRP A 21 -6.65 8.73 7.30
N ALA A 22 -6.18 9.91 7.74
CA ALA A 22 -4.84 10.04 8.26
C ALA A 22 -4.65 9.05 9.40
N MET A 23 -3.53 8.37 9.42
CA MET A 23 -3.15 7.53 10.56
C MET A 23 -2.72 8.46 11.69
N SER A 24 -3.07 8.09 12.92
CA SER A 24 -2.48 8.76 14.08
C SER A 24 -1.14 8.13 14.40
N GLU A 25 -0.23 8.96 14.85
CA GLU A 25 1.01 8.52 15.45
C GLU A 25 0.74 7.55 16.62
N GLN A 26 1.63 6.58 16.77
CA GLN A 26 1.65 5.63 17.89
C GLN A 26 2.93 5.85 18.68
N GLU A 27 2.80 6.49 19.83
CA GLU A 27 3.89 6.57 20.78
C GLU A 27 4.08 5.19 21.50
N GLU A 28 5.30 4.73 21.83
CA GLU A 28 6.59 5.39 21.63
C GLU A 28 7.24 4.87 20.32
N ASN A 29 7.42 5.71 19.29
CA ASN A 29 8.06 5.38 18.03
C ASN A 29 9.57 5.75 17.99
N HIS A 30 10.11 6.20 19.11
CA HIS A 30 11.51 6.46 19.41
C HIS A 30 12.07 5.37 20.34
N PRO A 31 13.28 4.78 20.14
CA PRO A 31 14.29 5.08 19.10
C PRO A 31 13.95 4.52 17.70
N ILE A 32 14.78 4.82 16.70
CA ILE A 32 14.57 4.44 15.30
C ILE A 32 14.23 2.95 15.08
N GLN A 33 14.69 2.04 15.98
CA GLN A 33 14.36 0.62 15.97
C GLN A 33 12.91 0.33 16.39
N ALA A 34 12.24 1.30 17.02
CA ALA A 34 10.84 1.23 17.42
C ALA A 34 9.89 1.94 16.44
N ALA A 35 10.42 2.40 15.27
CA ALA A 35 9.67 3.14 14.27
C ALA A 35 8.30 2.54 13.97
N GLN A 36 7.27 3.38 13.92
CA GLN A 36 5.91 2.97 13.56
C GLN A 36 5.88 2.48 12.11
N THR A 37 5.39 1.27 11.88
CA THR A 37 5.28 0.72 10.53
C THR A 37 4.05 1.26 9.81
N LEU A 38 4.28 1.85 8.64
CA LEU A 38 3.23 2.34 7.75
C LEU A 38 2.95 1.32 6.64
N VAL A 39 1.69 1.01 6.44
CA VAL A 39 1.25 0.12 5.36
C VAL A 39 0.92 0.95 4.12
N VAL A 40 1.60 0.68 3.01
CA VAL A 40 1.37 1.37 1.72
C VAL A 40 0.08 0.83 1.11
N ASN A 41 -1.04 1.46 1.40
CA ASN A 41 -2.38 1.08 0.93
C ASN A 41 -3.09 2.19 0.13
N SER A 42 -2.45 3.34 -0.01
CA SER A 42 -2.95 4.53 -0.70
C SER A 42 -1.83 5.14 -1.56
N PRO A 43 -2.14 5.89 -2.63
CA PRO A 43 -1.15 6.68 -3.37
C PRO A 43 -0.40 7.70 -2.50
N VAL A 44 -1.03 8.15 -1.42
CA VAL A 44 -0.44 9.02 -0.39
C VAL A 44 -0.75 8.39 0.97
N MET A 45 0.27 8.23 1.79
CA MET A 45 0.13 7.89 3.22
C MET A 45 0.17 9.20 4.00
N GLU A 46 -0.77 9.37 4.91
CA GLU A 46 -0.86 10.55 5.77
C GLU A 46 -0.76 10.11 7.23
N VAL A 47 0.09 10.79 8.01
CA VAL A 47 0.25 10.55 9.44
C VAL A 47 0.13 11.88 10.18
N ASP A 48 -0.84 11.97 11.09
CA ASP A 48 -0.97 13.10 12.02
C ASP A 48 -0.15 12.78 13.27
N ALA A 49 0.81 13.65 13.60
CA ALA A 49 1.79 13.44 14.65
C ALA A 49 2.09 14.72 15.43
N VAL A 50 2.78 14.57 16.57
CA VAL A 50 3.11 15.65 17.48
C VAL A 50 4.55 15.53 17.94
N LEU A 51 5.40 16.49 17.59
CA LEU A 51 6.71 16.63 18.23
C LEU A 51 6.54 17.25 19.60
N GLY A 52 7.21 16.69 20.61
CA GLY A 52 7.09 17.17 21.96
C GLY A 52 8.21 16.74 22.91
N GLU A 53 7.85 16.49 24.15
CA GLU A 53 8.70 15.90 25.18
C GLU A 53 8.09 14.57 25.61
N ILE A 54 8.86 13.49 25.57
CA ILE A 54 8.42 12.17 26.03
C ILE A 54 9.03 11.78 27.36
N GLY A 55 8.21 11.09 28.15
CA GLY A 55 8.57 10.51 29.44
C GLY A 55 8.75 11.53 30.58
N ALA A 56 9.03 11.01 31.77
CA ALA A 56 9.22 11.80 32.98
C ALA A 56 10.51 12.65 32.96
N ASP A 57 11.48 12.24 32.16
CA ASP A 57 12.77 12.89 32.03
C ASP A 57 12.79 13.99 30.95
N ARG A 58 11.65 14.28 30.33
CA ARG A 58 11.48 15.29 29.28
C ARG A 58 12.52 15.17 28.16
N VAL A 59 12.68 13.95 27.67
CA VAL A 59 13.52 13.72 26.52
C VAL A 59 12.82 14.32 25.30
N ALA A 60 13.56 15.06 24.50
CA ALA A 60 13.03 15.63 23.28
C ALA A 60 12.65 14.54 22.30
N ASP A 61 11.44 14.61 21.82
CA ASP A 61 10.82 13.70 20.91
C ASP A 61 11.54 13.61 19.56
N LEU A 62 11.51 12.42 18.97
CA LEU A 62 11.96 12.11 17.62
C LEU A 62 11.01 11.07 17.06
N ASP A 63 10.30 11.39 16.01
CA ASP A 63 9.34 10.48 15.43
C ASP A 63 9.97 9.68 14.31
N PHE A 64 9.73 8.37 14.33
CA PHE A 64 10.23 7.49 13.29
C PHE A 64 9.09 6.65 12.71
N PHE A 65 8.99 6.69 11.38
CA PHE A 65 8.01 5.94 10.61
C PHE A 65 8.72 5.07 9.58
N THR A 66 8.39 3.78 9.50
CA THR A 66 9.01 2.89 8.52
C THR A 66 8.00 2.39 7.49
N PHE A 67 8.40 2.33 6.24
CA PHE A 67 7.62 1.77 5.13
C PHE A 67 8.50 0.90 4.24
N TYR A 68 7.87 -0.02 3.51
CA TYR A 68 8.56 -0.78 2.46
C TYR A 68 8.42 -0.06 1.12
N GLY A 69 9.54 0.18 0.42
CA GLY A 69 9.58 0.76 -0.92
C GLY A 69 10.29 -0.16 -1.92
N ASN A 70 9.98 0.01 -3.19
CA ASN A 70 10.61 -0.75 -4.27
C ASN A 70 11.73 0.08 -4.93
N ALA A 71 12.77 -0.59 -5.40
CA ALA A 71 13.82 0.06 -6.17
C ALA A 71 13.22 0.83 -7.36
N GLY A 72 13.60 2.10 -7.49
CA GLY A 72 13.10 2.99 -8.54
C GLY A 72 11.81 3.74 -8.21
N ASP A 73 11.13 3.49 -7.07
CA ASP A 73 10.06 4.36 -6.59
C ASP A 73 10.61 5.78 -6.45
N VAL A 74 9.83 6.76 -6.90
CA VAL A 74 10.16 8.19 -6.81
C VAL A 74 9.29 8.79 -5.71
N VAL A 75 9.83 8.88 -4.51
CA VAL A 75 9.07 9.28 -3.33
C VAL A 75 9.21 10.77 -3.03
N THR A 76 8.11 11.36 -2.56
CA THR A 76 8.10 12.69 -1.93
C THR A 76 7.62 12.52 -0.50
N LEU A 77 8.36 13.12 0.42
CA LEU A 77 8.06 13.20 1.84
C LEU A 77 7.85 14.66 2.18
N ASP A 78 6.72 14.98 2.74
CA ASP A 78 6.25 16.33 2.94
C ASP A 78 5.73 16.53 4.37
N ILE A 79 6.12 17.60 5.02
CA ILE A 79 5.64 17.95 6.35
C ILE A 79 4.78 19.20 6.26
N ASP A 80 3.54 19.10 6.71
CA ASP A 80 2.63 20.21 6.95
C ASP A 80 2.65 20.54 8.45
N GLY A 81 3.40 21.54 8.85
CA GLY A 81 3.50 21.98 10.26
C GLY A 81 2.31 22.83 10.70
N GLY A 82 1.98 22.76 12.00
CA GLY A 82 0.84 23.48 12.58
C GLY A 82 -0.51 22.91 12.16
N TYR A 83 -0.55 21.71 11.61
CA TYR A 83 -1.78 20.98 11.34
C TYR A 83 -2.57 20.81 12.64
N GLY A 84 -3.89 21.07 12.61
CA GLY A 84 -4.72 21.03 13.82
C GLY A 84 -4.82 22.36 14.58
N GLY A 85 -4.10 23.42 14.14
CA GLY A 85 -4.20 24.76 14.71
C GLY A 85 -3.26 25.02 15.89
N SER A 86 -2.27 24.16 16.12
CA SER A 86 -1.18 24.38 17.06
C SER A 86 -0.12 25.34 16.52
N GLN A 87 0.92 25.58 17.29
CA GLN A 87 2.08 26.36 16.83
C GLN A 87 2.82 25.56 15.76
N ASN A 88 3.22 26.24 14.68
CA ASN A 88 4.08 25.63 13.68
C ASN A 88 5.43 25.28 14.30
N VAL A 89 5.87 24.05 14.10
CA VAL A 89 7.18 23.56 14.51
C VAL A 89 8.12 23.63 13.31
N ASP A 90 9.30 24.20 13.51
CA ASP A 90 10.40 24.22 12.54
C ASP A 90 10.98 22.79 12.46
N THR A 91 10.60 22.06 11.39
CA THR A 91 10.87 20.62 11.30
C THR A 91 12.15 20.31 10.52
N ILE A 92 12.75 19.14 10.80
CA ILE A 92 13.77 18.50 9.97
C ILE A 92 13.31 17.10 9.65
N ILE A 93 13.27 16.76 8.36
CA ILE A 93 12.95 15.42 7.87
C ILE A 93 14.19 14.71 7.35
N ALA A 94 14.33 13.41 7.65
CA ALA A 94 15.38 12.56 7.10
C ALA A 94 14.83 11.23 6.62
N VAL A 95 15.45 10.67 5.55
CA VAL A 95 15.21 9.32 5.04
C VAL A 95 16.42 8.46 5.37
N PHE A 96 16.17 7.28 5.94
CA PHE A 96 17.19 6.30 6.28
C PHE A 96 16.97 5.01 5.47
N ASP A 97 18.07 4.31 5.17
CA ASP A 97 18.02 2.95 4.66
C ASP A 97 17.76 1.91 5.78
N GLY A 98 17.72 0.61 5.40
CA GLY A 98 17.51 -0.50 6.33
C GLY A 98 18.62 -0.70 7.37
N ASP A 99 19.79 -0.11 7.15
CA ASP A 99 20.92 -0.10 8.09
C ASP A 99 20.98 1.21 8.90
N TYR A 100 19.94 2.04 8.79
CA TYR A 100 19.80 3.34 9.44
C TYR A 100 20.85 4.37 9.04
N ASN A 101 21.37 4.31 7.81
CA ASN A 101 22.18 5.38 7.25
C ASN A 101 21.30 6.48 6.68
N VAL A 102 21.63 7.74 6.93
CA VAL A 102 20.93 8.88 6.34
C VAL A 102 21.19 8.93 4.83
N LEU A 103 20.14 8.81 4.04
CA LEU A 103 20.18 8.89 2.56
C LEU A 103 19.86 10.30 2.07
N ARG A 104 18.93 10.97 2.71
CA ARG A 104 18.48 12.32 2.39
C ARG A 104 18.00 13.02 3.64
N MET A 105 18.12 14.34 3.68
CA MET A 105 17.61 15.18 4.76
C MET A 105 17.30 16.56 4.21
N ASN A 106 16.28 17.20 4.76
CA ASN A 106 15.90 18.58 4.47
C ASN A 106 15.45 19.28 5.75
N ASP A 107 15.64 20.59 5.80
CA ASP A 107 15.30 21.48 6.89
C ASP A 107 14.08 22.35 6.49
N ASP A 108 14.26 23.20 5.48
CA ASP A 108 13.24 24.15 5.00
C ASP A 108 12.78 23.82 3.58
N SER A 109 11.54 24.15 3.25
CA SER A 109 11.01 24.09 1.88
C SER A 109 10.14 25.33 1.56
N PRO A 110 9.94 25.66 0.27
CA PRO A 110 8.94 26.65 -0.10
C PRO A 110 7.55 26.22 0.36
N VAL A 111 6.72 27.18 0.74
CA VAL A 111 5.32 26.97 1.11
C VAL A 111 4.56 26.34 -0.07
N ASP A 112 3.82 25.28 0.19
CA ASP A 112 2.96 24.57 -0.76
C ASP A 112 1.54 24.31 -0.22
N GLU A 113 0.81 23.33 -0.81
CA GLU A 113 -0.53 22.98 -0.35
C GLU A 113 -0.47 22.22 0.98
N GLY A 114 -0.99 22.79 2.04
CA GLY A 114 -0.99 22.24 3.41
C GLY A 114 -0.01 22.97 4.34
N SER A 115 1.10 23.44 3.80
CA SER A 115 2.11 24.19 4.57
C SER A 115 1.57 25.50 5.13
N THR A 116 1.88 25.76 6.39
CA THR A 116 1.58 27.07 7.03
C THR A 116 2.77 28.03 7.00
N SER A 117 3.97 27.52 6.73
CA SER A 117 5.23 28.26 6.80
C SER A 117 6.31 27.62 5.92
N SER A 118 7.34 28.40 5.57
CA SER A 118 8.52 27.90 4.85
C SER A 118 9.53 27.13 5.71
N VAL A 119 9.24 26.95 6.99
CA VAL A 119 10.05 26.12 7.91
C VAL A 119 9.55 24.67 7.97
N ASP A 120 8.56 24.32 7.14
CA ASP A 120 8.15 22.95 6.94
C ASP A 120 9.18 22.24 6.06
N SER A 121 9.58 21.03 6.42
CA SER A 121 10.61 20.31 5.70
C SER A 121 10.03 19.35 4.66
N ARG A 122 10.71 19.23 3.49
CA ARG A 122 10.25 18.40 2.40
C ARG A 122 11.42 17.75 1.64
N VAL A 123 11.28 16.49 1.31
CA VAL A 123 12.18 15.75 0.40
C VAL A 123 11.45 15.43 -0.88
N ASP A 124 11.83 16.07 -1.98
CA ASP A 124 11.21 15.89 -3.29
C ASP A 124 11.95 14.87 -4.14
N ASN A 125 11.15 14.10 -4.91
CA ASN A 125 11.62 13.24 -6.00
C ASN A 125 12.82 12.36 -5.63
N PHE A 126 12.82 11.80 -4.43
CA PHE A 126 13.87 10.91 -3.99
C PHE A 126 13.66 9.52 -4.60
N VAL A 127 14.59 9.09 -5.44
CA VAL A 127 14.55 7.75 -6.06
C VAL A 127 15.10 6.73 -5.09
N LEU A 128 14.29 5.74 -4.71
CA LEU A 128 14.71 4.65 -3.83
C LEU A 128 15.76 3.76 -4.53
N PRO A 129 16.98 3.63 -3.98
CA PRO A 129 18.07 2.93 -4.65
C PRO A 129 17.92 1.40 -4.67
N ALA A 130 17.14 0.84 -3.75
CA ALA A 130 16.91 -0.60 -3.62
C ALA A 130 15.50 -0.87 -3.11
N SER A 131 15.01 -2.11 -3.27
CA SER A 131 13.80 -2.56 -2.58
C SER A 131 14.13 -2.92 -1.15
N GLY A 132 13.34 -2.42 -0.17
CA GLY A 132 13.59 -2.65 1.24
C GLY A 132 12.81 -1.71 2.15
N TYR A 133 13.07 -1.81 3.45
CA TYR A 133 12.51 -0.90 4.43
C TYR A 133 13.30 0.39 4.46
N TYR A 134 12.56 1.51 4.47
CA TYR A 134 13.05 2.86 4.65
C TYR A 134 12.40 3.46 5.89
N THR A 135 13.16 4.23 6.65
CA THR A 135 12.64 4.94 7.82
C THR A 135 12.68 6.44 7.57
N VAL A 136 11.58 7.11 7.86
CA VAL A 136 11.48 8.57 7.91
C VAL A 136 11.66 8.98 9.36
N GLY A 137 12.58 9.90 9.61
CA GLY A 137 12.74 10.54 10.91
C GLY A 137 12.27 11.99 10.83
N VAL A 138 11.51 12.44 11.82
CA VAL A 138 11.10 13.83 12.00
C VAL A 138 11.64 14.33 13.33
N SER A 139 12.26 15.51 13.29
CA SER A 139 12.75 16.23 14.45
C SER A 139 12.51 17.72 14.29
N ASN A 140 12.80 18.52 15.29
CA ASN A 140 12.77 19.98 15.17
C ASN A 140 14.17 20.59 15.01
N PHE A 141 14.26 21.70 14.26
CA PHE A 141 15.49 22.51 14.16
C PHE A 141 16.00 22.95 15.55
N PRO A 142 17.34 22.89 15.81
CA PRO A 142 18.44 22.52 14.93
C PRO A 142 18.94 21.06 15.13
N ARG A 143 18.05 20.10 15.31
CA ARG A 143 18.38 18.69 15.65
C ARG A 143 18.53 17.83 14.38
N TYR A 144 19.62 18.08 13.64
CA TYR A 144 19.92 17.34 12.41
C TYR A 144 20.28 15.88 12.69
N PHE A 145 19.68 14.98 11.93
CA PHE A 145 19.89 13.54 12.05
C PHE A 145 21.30 13.09 11.68
N ARG A 146 21.72 11.98 12.30
CA ARG A 146 22.94 11.22 12.02
C ARG A 146 22.58 9.77 11.75
N ASN A 147 23.53 9.02 11.16
CA ASN A 147 23.36 7.57 11.02
C ASN A 147 23.02 6.93 12.37
N GLY A 148 22.09 5.95 12.35
CA GLY A 148 21.56 5.32 13.55
C GLY A 148 20.43 6.08 14.25
N GLY A 149 19.88 7.14 13.63
CA GLY A 149 18.72 7.89 14.13
C GLY A 149 19.02 8.89 15.26
N GLY A 150 20.28 9.04 15.68
CA GLY A 150 20.66 10.07 16.64
C GLY A 150 20.68 11.47 16.03
N VAL A 151 20.62 12.53 16.85
CA VAL A 151 20.60 13.92 16.41
C VAL A 151 21.82 14.73 16.93
N SER A 152 22.06 15.87 16.26
CA SER A 152 23.24 16.72 16.55
C SER A 152 23.17 17.47 17.90
N PHE A 153 21.96 17.87 18.34
CA PHE A 153 21.73 18.64 19.56
C PHE A 153 20.56 18.03 20.34
N ALA A 154 20.81 17.43 21.50
CA ALA A 154 19.82 16.69 22.26
C ALA A 154 18.89 17.54 23.15
N SER A 155 19.24 18.82 23.42
CA SER A 155 18.61 19.60 24.48
C SER A 155 17.62 20.68 24.03
N TYR A 156 17.38 20.81 22.73
CA TYR A 156 16.40 21.76 22.22
C TYR A 156 15.09 21.05 21.89
N VAL A 157 14.00 21.50 22.49
CA VAL A 157 12.65 20.94 22.29
C VAL A 157 11.76 22.04 21.73
N ALA A 158 11.14 21.79 20.61
CA ALA A 158 9.98 22.54 20.14
C ALA A 158 8.78 21.60 20.12
N ASN A 159 7.60 22.10 20.49
CA ASN A 159 6.36 21.36 20.51
C ASN A 159 5.46 21.85 19.38
N GLY A 160 4.86 20.96 18.65
CA GLY A 160 3.90 21.32 17.62
C GLY A 160 3.35 20.11 16.89
N ASP A 161 2.13 20.26 16.40
CA ASP A 161 1.50 19.25 15.57
C ASP A 161 2.01 19.39 14.14
N TYR A 162 2.12 18.25 13.47
CA TYR A 162 2.43 18.21 12.04
C TYR A 162 1.70 17.05 11.37
N ARG A 163 1.59 17.11 10.05
CA ARG A 163 1.18 16.00 9.20
C ARG A 163 2.34 15.59 8.31
N LEU A 164 2.69 14.32 8.31
CA LEU A 164 3.63 13.72 7.36
C LEU A 164 2.84 13.11 6.21
N LEU A 165 3.15 13.53 4.98
CA LEU A 165 2.64 12.96 3.74
C LEU A 165 3.77 12.20 3.03
N ILE A 166 3.55 10.95 2.69
CA ILE A 166 4.48 10.13 1.91
C ILE A 166 3.78 9.69 0.63
N SER A 167 4.29 10.12 -0.52
CA SER A 167 3.74 9.79 -1.83
C SER A 167 4.77 9.15 -2.75
N GLY A 168 4.29 8.50 -3.84
CA GLY A 168 5.17 7.87 -4.84
C GLY A 168 5.71 6.50 -4.46
N VAL A 169 5.31 5.94 -3.31
CA VAL A 169 5.65 4.57 -2.93
C VAL A 169 4.70 3.60 -3.63
N SER A 170 5.25 2.68 -4.41
CA SER A 170 4.46 1.61 -4.99
C SER A 170 4.02 0.61 -3.91
N PRO A 171 2.75 0.19 -3.88
CA PRO A 171 2.30 -0.81 -2.92
C PRO A 171 3.17 -2.06 -3.00
N SER A 172 3.71 -2.51 -1.88
CA SER A 172 4.39 -3.79 -1.81
C SER A 172 3.35 -4.90 -1.95
N MET A 173 3.43 -5.64 -3.05
CA MET A 173 2.47 -6.69 -3.37
C MET A 173 2.94 -8.01 -2.74
N MET A 174 2.25 -8.43 -1.69
CA MET A 174 2.53 -9.70 -1.03
C MET A 174 2.22 -10.85 -1.98
N GLN A 175 3.20 -11.73 -2.23
CA GLN A 175 2.95 -12.94 -3.01
C GLN A 175 2.29 -13.99 -2.14
N ILE A 176 1.13 -14.49 -2.59
CA ILE A 176 0.36 -15.52 -1.90
C ILE A 176 0.19 -16.76 -2.77
N ASN A 177 -0.10 -17.88 -2.15
CA ASN A 177 -0.46 -19.09 -2.87
C ASN A 177 -1.97 -19.13 -3.13
N ILE A 178 -2.36 -19.49 -4.35
CA ILE A 178 -3.74 -19.80 -4.72
C ILE A 178 -3.80 -21.17 -5.38
N ASP A 179 -4.93 -21.86 -5.23
CA ASP A 179 -5.23 -23.10 -5.94
C ASP A 179 -6.44 -22.87 -6.87
N VAL A 180 -6.20 -22.89 -8.18
CA VAL A 180 -7.24 -22.75 -9.19
C VAL A 180 -7.87 -24.11 -9.45
N LYS A 181 -9.17 -24.21 -9.22
CA LYS A 181 -9.95 -25.48 -9.24
C LYS A 181 -9.42 -26.49 -8.23
N PRO A 182 -9.48 -26.19 -6.93
CA PRO A 182 -8.99 -27.06 -5.88
C PRO A 182 -9.59 -28.46 -5.96
N GLY A 183 -8.74 -29.44 -5.72
CA GLY A 183 -9.06 -30.86 -5.91
C GLY A 183 -8.78 -31.40 -7.32
N ASN A 184 -8.31 -30.57 -8.26
CA ASN A 184 -7.67 -31.06 -9.47
C ASN A 184 -6.37 -31.79 -9.12
N LYS A 185 -6.08 -32.90 -9.80
CA LYS A 185 -4.88 -33.69 -9.53
C LYS A 185 -3.67 -33.23 -10.34
N ASP A 186 -3.90 -32.41 -11.34
CA ASP A 186 -2.85 -31.85 -12.20
C ASP A 186 -2.42 -30.48 -11.65
N ASP A 187 -1.14 -30.15 -11.79
CA ASP A 187 -0.60 -28.84 -11.41
C ASP A 187 -1.18 -27.67 -12.24
N TRP A 188 -1.85 -28.00 -13.34
CA TRP A 188 -2.46 -27.08 -14.28
C TRP A 188 -3.98 -27.20 -14.28
N ALA A 189 -4.67 -26.13 -13.88
CA ALA A 189 -6.12 -26.11 -13.85
C ALA A 189 -6.72 -26.03 -15.26
N PRO A 190 -7.59 -27.01 -15.66
CA PRO A 190 -8.18 -26.98 -16.99
C PRO A 190 -9.25 -25.89 -17.10
N ILE A 191 -9.06 -24.90 -17.96
CA ILE A 191 -9.99 -23.80 -18.22
C ILE A 191 -10.48 -23.86 -19.66
N ASN A 192 -11.82 -23.77 -19.84
CA ASN A 192 -12.43 -23.52 -21.14
C ASN A 192 -12.91 -22.06 -21.19
N PRO A 193 -12.25 -21.16 -21.92
CA PRO A 193 -12.62 -19.74 -21.98
C PRO A 193 -14.06 -19.48 -22.46
N LYS A 194 -14.64 -20.42 -23.20
CA LYS A 194 -16.03 -20.32 -23.71
C LYS A 194 -17.10 -20.83 -22.73
N SER A 195 -16.66 -21.34 -21.58
CA SER A 195 -17.59 -21.81 -20.54
C SER A 195 -18.32 -20.63 -19.89
N ARG A 196 -19.61 -20.84 -19.61
CA ARG A 196 -20.44 -19.89 -18.85
C ARG A 196 -20.48 -20.20 -17.36
N GLY A 197 -19.65 -21.13 -16.92
CA GLY A 197 -19.55 -21.53 -15.51
C GLY A 197 -18.73 -20.59 -14.68
N LYS A 198 -18.49 -21.00 -13.45
CA LYS A 198 -17.62 -20.30 -12.51
C LYS A 198 -16.33 -21.09 -12.31
N ILE A 199 -15.26 -20.39 -12.04
CA ILE A 199 -13.95 -20.94 -11.71
C ILE A 199 -13.81 -20.86 -10.18
N PRO A 200 -13.77 -21.99 -9.47
CA PRO A 200 -13.43 -21.98 -8.06
C PRO A 200 -11.93 -21.75 -7.90
N VAL A 201 -11.55 -20.85 -7.00
CA VAL A 201 -10.16 -20.57 -6.62
C VAL A 201 -10.08 -20.52 -5.10
N ALA A 202 -9.18 -21.29 -4.54
CA ALA A 202 -8.85 -21.20 -3.13
C ALA A 202 -7.69 -20.20 -2.92
N ILE A 203 -7.88 -19.30 -1.98
CA ILE A 203 -6.82 -18.43 -1.45
C ILE A 203 -6.26 -19.16 -0.25
N LEU A 204 -4.98 -19.53 -0.30
CA LEU A 204 -4.35 -20.36 0.72
C LEU A 204 -3.72 -19.49 1.81
N SER A 205 -4.03 -19.80 3.06
CA SER A 205 -3.37 -19.21 4.22
C SER A 205 -1.95 -19.75 4.36
N SER A 206 -1.10 -19.02 5.06
CA SER A 206 0.26 -19.41 5.39
C SER A 206 0.66 -18.80 6.73
N GLY A 207 1.88 -19.08 7.22
CA GLY A 207 2.40 -18.47 8.44
C GLY A 207 2.51 -16.93 8.38
N SER A 208 2.49 -16.34 7.17
CA SER A 208 2.60 -14.89 6.95
C SER A 208 1.35 -14.26 6.32
N PHE A 209 0.34 -15.05 5.95
CA PHE A 209 -0.87 -14.57 5.30
C PHE A 209 -2.12 -15.31 5.78
N ASP A 210 -3.12 -14.55 6.24
CA ASP A 210 -4.42 -15.07 6.64
C ASP A 210 -5.46 -14.81 5.56
N ALA A 211 -5.89 -15.86 4.85
CA ALA A 211 -6.93 -15.77 3.82
C ALA A 211 -8.31 -15.36 4.39
N MET A 212 -8.52 -15.52 5.72
CA MET A 212 -9.76 -15.10 6.36
C MET A 212 -9.84 -13.56 6.50
N ALA A 213 -8.71 -12.86 6.44
CA ALA A 213 -8.63 -11.40 6.50
C ALA A 213 -8.83 -10.70 5.13
N VAL A 214 -9.06 -11.44 4.04
CA VAL A 214 -9.25 -10.87 2.70
C VAL A 214 -10.54 -10.05 2.62
N ASP A 215 -10.39 -8.82 2.11
CA ASP A 215 -11.50 -7.94 1.74
C ASP A 215 -12.01 -8.30 0.33
N PHE A 216 -13.20 -8.87 0.27
CA PHE A 216 -13.78 -9.38 -0.99
C PHE A 216 -14.13 -8.29 -1.99
N ASP A 217 -14.42 -7.06 -1.53
CA ASP A 217 -14.79 -5.94 -2.39
C ASP A 217 -13.60 -5.45 -3.23
N THR A 218 -12.39 -5.87 -2.88
CA THR A 218 -11.15 -5.55 -3.60
C THR A 218 -10.64 -6.68 -4.48
N LEU A 219 -11.31 -7.84 -4.47
CA LEU A 219 -10.78 -9.07 -5.04
C LEU A 219 -11.06 -9.17 -6.54
N THR A 220 -10.01 -9.26 -7.33
CA THR A 220 -10.03 -9.48 -8.78
C THR A 220 -9.37 -10.81 -9.14
N PHE A 221 -9.76 -11.41 -10.27
CA PHE A 221 -9.13 -12.63 -10.78
C PHE A 221 -9.36 -12.79 -12.28
N GLY A 222 -8.30 -13.04 -13.04
CA GLY A 222 -8.39 -13.31 -14.47
C GLY A 222 -7.05 -13.39 -15.17
N ALA A 223 -7.06 -13.09 -16.47
CA ALA A 223 -5.89 -13.21 -17.34
C ALA A 223 -4.79 -12.16 -17.01
N THR A 224 -5.16 -10.99 -16.49
CA THR A 224 -4.24 -9.90 -16.13
C THR A 224 -4.22 -9.61 -14.63
N GLY A 225 -5.23 -10.11 -13.89
CA GLY A 225 -5.40 -9.85 -12.47
C GLY A 225 -6.20 -8.60 -12.14
N ASP A 226 -6.70 -7.89 -13.16
CA ASP A 226 -7.52 -6.67 -12.99
C ASP A 226 -9.00 -6.90 -13.31
N GLU A 227 -9.36 -8.14 -13.65
CA GLU A 227 -10.72 -8.50 -14.06
C GLU A 227 -11.67 -8.58 -12.86
N ASP A 228 -12.71 -7.76 -12.87
CA ASP A 228 -13.83 -7.80 -11.92
C ASP A 228 -14.74 -8.99 -12.22
N SER A 229 -14.24 -10.18 -11.96
CA SER A 229 -14.90 -11.45 -12.26
C SER A 229 -15.50 -12.15 -11.04
N LEU A 230 -15.32 -11.56 -9.83
CA LEU A 230 -15.78 -12.16 -8.59
C LEU A 230 -17.30 -12.39 -8.62
N SER A 231 -17.72 -13.59 -8.32
CA SER A 231 -19.13 -13.93 -8.11
C SER A 231 -19.50 -13.98 -6.63
N HIS A 232 -18.74 -14.71 -5.84
CA HIS A 232 -18.89 -14.81 -4.39
C HIS A 232 -17.73 -15.59 -3.77
N CYS A 233 -17.51 -15.38 -2.48
CA CYS A 233 -16.65 -16.22 -1.64
C CYS A 233 -17.48 -16.94 -0.56
N ASN A 234 -17.05 -18.12 -0.16
CA ASN A 234 -17.63 -18.81 0.99
C ASN A 234 -17.30 -18.04 2.28
N LYS A 235 -18.31 -17.82 3.12
CA LYS A 235 -18.12 -17.10 4.38
C LYS A 235 -17.27 -17.88 5.40
N GLN A 236 -17.43 -19.21 5.40
CA GLN A 236 -16.66 -20.09 6.28
C GLN A 236 -15.37 -20.53 5.59
N GLY A 237 -14.24 -20.47 6.31
CA GLY A 237 -12.99 -21.04 5.85
C GLY A 237 -13.03 -22.56 5.84
N LYS A 238 -12.19 -23.15 5.01
CA LYS A 238 -11.97 -24.58 4.94
C LYS A 238 -10.50 -24.82 4.67
N ASP A 239 -9.88 -25.73 5.39
CA ASP A 239 -8.56 -26.25 5.04
C ASP A 239 -8.65 -27.03 3.72
N VAL A 240 -8.14 -26.43 2.64
CA VAL A 240 -8.25 -26.95 1.27
C VAL A 240 -7.04 -27.80 0.91
N ASN A 241 -5.85 -27.43 1.41
CA ASN A 241 -4.58 -28.08 1.11
C ASN A 241 -4.13 -29.10 2.17
N GLY A 242 -4.79 -29.13 3.35
CA GLY A 242 -4.51 -30.08 4.42
C GLY A 242 -3.36 -29.65 5.35
N ASP A 243 -3.03 -28.34 5.39
CA ASP A 243 -1.94 -27.80 6.23
C ASP A 243 -2.39 -27.39 7.65
N GLY A 244 -3.68 -27.47 7.94
CA GLY A 244 -4.30 -27.12 9.22
C GLY A 244 -4.72 -25.66 9.32
N LEU A 245 -4.49 -24.83 8.30
CA LEU A 245 -4.94 -23.43 8.23
C LEU A 245 -6.28 -23.34 7.49
N LEU A 246 -7.06 -22.31 7.79
CA LEU A 246 -8.32 -22.06 7.10
C LEU A 246 -8.09 -21.23 5.85
N ASP A 247 -8.45 -21.78 4.69
CA ASP A 247 -8.37 -21.14 3.38
C ASP A 247 -9.72 -20.55 2.99
N ARG A 248 -9.68 -19.65 2.01
CA ARG A 248 -10.88 -18.99 1.47
C ARG A 248 -11.17 -19.48 0.05
N LEU A 249 -12.33 -20.13 -0.13
CA LEU A 249 -12.80 -20.54 -1.46
C LEU A 249 -13.68 -19.47 -2.07
N CYS A 250 -13.26 -18.93 -3.21
CA CYS A 250 -13.98 -17.95 -4.01
C CYS A 250 -14.35 -18.51 -5.39
N HIS A 251 -15.39 -17.95 -6.01
CA HIS A 251 -15.88 -18.35 -7.32
C HIS A 251 -15.92 -17.15 -8.25
N PHE A 252 -15.31 -17.28 -9.42
CA PHE A 252 -15.16 -16.21 -10.41
C PHE A 252 -15.90 -16.56 -11.70
N ASN A 253 -16.58 -15.60 -12.31
CA ASN A 253 -17.28 -15.81 -13.57
C ASN A 253 -16.25 -16.01 -14.68
N ASN A 254 -16.28 -17.16 -15.33
CA ASN A 254 -15.27 -17.54 -16.32
C ASN A 254 -15.22 -16.61 -17.53
N GLN A 255 -16.35 -16.02 -17.94
CA GLN A 255 -16.39 -15.12 -19.10
C GLN A 255 -15.85 -13.74 -18.77
N ASP A 256 -16.03 -13.29 -17.52
CA ASP A 256 -15.54 -11.98 -17.04
C ASP A 256 -14.05 -12.02 -16.68
N ALA A 257 -13.50 -13.24 -16.50
CA ALA A 257 -12.08 -13.43 -16.16
C ALA A 257 -11.10 -13.23 -17.35
N GLY A 258 -11.58 -12.91 -18.54
CA GLY A 258 -10.77 -12.48 -19.69
C GLY A 258 -9.83 -13.54 -20.30
N PHE A 259 -9.93 -14.81 -19.91
CA PHE A 259 -9.07 -15.88 -20.43
C PHE A 259 -9.28 -16.13 -21.92
N ASN A 260 -8.19 -16.46 -22.62
CA ASN A 260 -8.18 -16.81 -24.03
C ASN A 260 -7.37 -18.11 -24.27
N ASN A 261 -7.18 -18.49 -25.54
CA ASN A 261 -6.49 -19.74 -25.88
C ASN A 261 -4.97 -19.73 -25.56
N GLU A 262 -4.40 -18.58 -25.25
CA GLU A 262 -2.98 -18.37 -24.95
C GLU A 262 -2.73 -18.20 -23.44
N SER A 263 -3.79 -18.16 -22.63
CA SER A 263 -3.65 -17.98 -21.18
C SER A 263 -3.01 -19.21 -20.55
N LEU A 264 -1.91 -18.99 -19.84
CA LEU A 264 -1.12 -20.02 -19.14
C LEU A 264 -1.25 -19.93 -17.62
N GLU A 265 -1.71 -18.78 -17.10
CA GLU A 265 -1.91 -18.54 -15.68
C GLU A 265 -3.16 -17.70 -15.43
N GLY A 266 -3.70 -17.80 -14.22
CA GLY A 266 -4.70 -16.90 -13.68
C GLY A 266 -4.08 -16.10 -12.56
N ILE A 267 -4.27 -14.79 -12.58
CA ILE A 267 -3.71 -13.84 -11.63
C ILE A 267 -4.85 -13.33 -10.73
N MET A 268 -4.64 -13.40 -9.44
CA MET A 268 -5.54 -12.86 -8.42
C MET A 268 -4.88 -11.69 -7.74
N ARG A 269 -5.63 -10.60 -7.53
CA ARG A 269 -5.21 -9.47 -6.71
C ARG A 269 -6.28 -9.09 -5.72
N GLY A 270 -5.87 -8.45 -4.64
CA GLY A 270 -6.79 -7.97 -3.63
C GLY A 270 -6.06 -7.32 -2.46
N ARG A 271 -6.84 -7.00 -1.43
CA ARG A 271 -6.32 -6.46 -0.17
C ARG A 271 -6.87 -7.25 1.01
N THR A 272 -6.16 -7.26 2.10
CA THR A 272 -6.71 -7.66 3.40
C THR A 272 -7.51 -6.50 4.01
N ALA A 273 -8.32 -6.78 5.03
CA ALA A 273 -9.04 -5.76 5.80
C ALA A 273 -8.08 -4.73 6.46
N MET A 274 -6.82 -5.09 6.66
CA MET A 274 -5.77 -4.19 7.16
C MET A 274 -5.04 -3.43 6.04
N GLY A 275 -5.46 -3.59 4.76
CA GLY A 275 -4.91 -2.87 3.61
C GLY A 275 -3.70 -3.52 2.92
N THR A 276 -3.19 -4.66 3.41
CA THR A 276 -2.08 -5.36 2.73
C THR A 276 -2.49 -5.80 1.33
N VAL A 277 -1.81 -5.29 0.30
CA VAL A 277 -2.03 -5.66 -1.11
C VAL A 277 -1.37 -7.00 -1.39
N PHE A 278 -2.05 -7.88 -2.11
CA PHE A 278 -1.50 -9.19 -2.46
C PHE A 278 -1.75 -9.58 -3.92
N GLU A 279 -0.89 -10.46 -4.44
CA GLU A 279 -1.06 -11.13 -5.72
C GLU A 279 -0.81 -12.63 -5.54
N GLY A 280 -1.65 -13.44 -6.17
CA GLY A 280 -1.49 -14.89 -6.28
C GLY A 280 -1.57 -15.32 -7.73
N ARG A 281 -0.78 -16.32 -8.12
CA ARG A 281 -0.77 -16.87 -9.48
C ARG A 281 -1.02 -18.36 -9.46
N GLY A 282 -1.85 -18.86 -10.39
CA GLY A 282 -2.13 -20.27 -10.56
C GLY A 282 -2.04 -20.70 -12.02
N PHE A 283 -1.38 -21.81 -12.29
CA PHE A 283 -1.17 -22.31 -13.65
C PHE A 283 -2.45 -22.84 -14.28
N LEU A 284 -2.63 -22.53 -15.56
CA LEU A 284 -3.81 -22.89 -16.34
C LEU A 284 -3.45 -23.73 -17.58
N LYS A 285 -4.35 -24.65 -17.91
CA LYS A 285 -4.33 -25.36 -19.17
C LYS A 285 -5.66 -25.11 -19.91
N VAL A 286 -5.58 -24.42 -21.02
CA VAL A 286 -6.77 -24.19 -21.84
C VAL A 286 -7.22 -25.48 -22.54
N VAL A 287 -8.46 -25.84 -22.33
CA VAL A 287 -9.07 -27.04 -22.94
C VAL A 287 -10.23 -26.64 -23.84
N PRO A 288 -10.39 -27.30 -25.02
CA PRO A 288 -11.53 -27.04 -25.87
C PRO A 288 -12.86 -27.47 -25.20
N GLY A 289 -13.91 -26.74 -25.44
CA GLY A 289 -15.25 -27.14 -25.01
C GLY A 289 -15.63 -28.53 -25.57
N LYS A 290 -16.30 -29.37 -24.77
CA LYS A 290 -16.87 -30.61 -25.28
C LYS A 290 -17.74 -30.25 -26.47
N LYS A 291 -17.47 -30.82 -27.65
CA LYS A 291 -18.44 -30.82 -28.78
C LYS A 291 -19.68 -31.50 -28.26
N SER A 292 -20.82 -30.82 -28.26
CA SER A 292 -22.12 -31.47 -28.12
C SER A 292 -22.29 -32.37 -29.35
N GLU A 293 -22.12 -33.66 -29.19
CA GLU A 293 -22.62 -34.61 -30.15
C GLU A 293 -24.15 -34.51 -30.08
N ARG A 294 -24.75 -33.98 -31.16
CA ARG A 294 -26.19 -34.02 -31.41
C ARG A 294 -26.48 -35.24 -32.26
#